data_2bfc87a8c52bc6d7d472e6c379eaa966
#
_entry.id   2bfc87a8c52bc6d7d472e6c379eaa966
#
_cell.length_a   1.000
_cell.length_b   1.000
_cell.length_c   1.000
_cell.angle_alpha   90.00
_cell.angle_beta   90.00
_cell.angle_gamma   90.00
#
_symmetry.space_group_name_H-M   'P 1'
#
loop_
_entity.id
_entity.type
_entity.pdbx_description
1 polymer ?
#
loop_
_entity_poly.entity_id
_entity_poly.type
_entity_poly.pdbx_seq_one_letter_code
_entity_poly.pdbx_strand_id
1 'polypeptide(L)'
;MLQCDVLIVGAGPAGCAAAITAQRLGLKVVVIDKAVFPRDKCCGDGLTTLALRELEHLGLRPATDSWTTVQDVFLRSPSGREVHLKLPDHRGQYAAVVKRIELDDELVRLALNTGVEIQQGLAFSQIEVTPRGAQISLQDGKTIATKHVVAADGMWSPVRKALGCTPTGYRGDWHAFRQYVKADGARSRDLWVWFEKDLLPGYVWSFPL
;
A
#
# COMPACT_ATOMS: atom_id res chain seq x y z
N MET A 1 -28.25 10.90 2.15
CA MET A 1 -26.86 11.38 2.00
C MET A 1 -26.07 10.89 3.20
N LEU A 2 -25.03 10.12 3.01
CA LEU A 2 -24.13 9.67 4.07
C LEU A 2 -23.28 10.86 4.55
N GLN A 3 -23.05 10.96 5.87
CA GLN A 3 -22.23 12.02 6.47
C GLN A 3 -21.17 11.42 7.38
N CYS A 4 -19.93 11.91 7.27
CA CYS A 4 -18.79 11.51 8.12
C CYS A 4 -17.89 12.72 8.42
N ASP A 5 -16.98 12.55 9.37
CA ASP A 5 -15.94 13.55 9.64
C ASP A 5 -14.81 13.44 8.63
N VAL A 6 -14.42 12.21 8.31
CA VAL A 6 -13.33 11.91 7.36
C VAL A 6 -13.81 10.87 6.34
N LEU A 7 -13.76 11.23 5.08
CA LEU A 7 -13.90 10.29 3.98
C LEU A 7 -12.52 9.94 3.43
N ILE A 8 -12.23 8.65 3.33
CA ILE A 8 -10.99 8.14 2.77
C ILE A 8 -11.29 7.45 1.45
N VAL A 9 -10.62 7.86 0.39
CA VAL A 9 -10.73 7.25 -0.93
C VAL A 9 -9.55 6.33 -1.15
N GLY A 10 -9.79 5.02 -1.19
CA GLY A 10 -8.81 3.95 -1.29
C GLY A 10 -8.59 3.21 0.03
N ALA A 11 -8.79 1.89 0.03
CA ALA A 11 -8.58 0.99 1.16
C ALA A 11 -7.26 0.19 1.06
N GLY A 12 -6.26 0.74 0.37
CA GLY A 12 -4.89 0.22 0.43
C GLY A 12 -4.20 0.55 1.76
N PRO A 13 -2.90 0.22 1.92
CA PRO A 13 -2.19 0.42 3.19
C PRO A 13 -2.29 1.85 3.75
N ALA A 14 -2.13 2.86 2.91
CA ALA A 14 -2.24 4.26 3.33
C ALA A 14 -3.64 4.61 3.81
N GLY A 15 -4.68 4.14 3.10
CA GLY A 15 -6.07 4.40 3.46
C GLY A 15 -6.49 3.69 4.74
N CYS A 16 -6.12 2.43 4.90
CA CYS A 16 -6.38 1.68 6.13
C CYS A 16 -5.64 2.29 7.33
N ALA A 17 -4.39 2.70 7.17
CA ALA A 17 -3.63 3.35 8.22
C ALA A 17 -4.29 4.67 8.66
N ALA A 18 -4.68 5.52 7.70
CA ALA A 18 -5.41 6.76 7.98
C ALA A 18 -6.75 6.48 8.66
N ALA A 19 -7.49 5.46 8.20
CA ALA A 19 -8.79 5.10 8.75
C ALA A 19 -8.70 4.65 10.20
N ILE A 20 -7.81 3.70 10.50
CA ILE A 20 -7.58 3.18 11.85
C ILE A 20 -7.17 4.32 12.78
N THR A 21 -6.26 5.18 12.34
CA THR A 21 -5.76 6.30 13.14
C THR A 21 -6.87 7.30 13.43
N ALA A 22 -7.64 7.72 12.43
CA ALA A 22 -8.74 8.65 12.60
C ALA A 22 -9.86 8.07 13.47
N GLN A 23 -10.20 6.80 13.31
CA GLN A 23 -11.18 6.10 14.14
C GLN A 23 -10.76 6.05 15.61
N ARG A 24 -9.47 5.79 15.90
CA ARG A 24 -8.93 5.82 17.27
C ARG A 24 -9.01 7.19 17.94
N LEU A 25 -9.05 8.25 17.14
CA LEU A 25 -9.27 9.62 17.61
C LEU A 25 -10.76 9.97 17.82
N GLY A 26 -11.65 9.00 17.65
CA GLY A 26 -13.11 9.17 17.84
C GLY A 26 -13.81 9.87 16.67
N LEU A 27 -13.18 9.98 15.51
CA LEU A 27 -13.79 10.55 14.31
C LEU A 27 -14.69 9.53 13.62
N LYS A 28 -15.79 9.97 13.05
CA LYS A 28 -16.63 9.14 12.18
C LYS A 28 -15.95 9.01 10.81
N VAL A 29 -15.43 7.81 10.53
CA VAL A 29 -14.65 7.52 9.31
C VAL A 29 -15.45 6.63 8.37
N VAL A 30 -15.44 7.01 7.09
CA VAL A 30 -15.92 6.16 5.99
C VAL A 30 -14.78 6.00 5.00
N VAL A 31 -14.54 4.75 4.58
CA VAL A 31 -13.59 4.42 3.50
C VAL A 31 -14.37 3.92 2.30
N ILE A 32 -14.02 4.37 1.11
CA ILE A 32 -14.51 3.80 -0.14
C ILE A 32 -13.36 3.24 -0.95
N ASP A 33 -13.55 2.09 -1.59
CA ASP A 33 -12.62 1.55 -2.58
C ASP A 33 -13.39 0.97 -3.75
N LYS A 34 -12.87 1.18 -4.97
CA LYS A 34 -13.46 0.63 -6.20
C LYS A 34 -13.32 -0.90 -6.30
N ALA A 35 -12.37 -1.48 -5.60
CA ALA A 35 -12.14 -2.92 -5.56
C ALA A 35 -12.93 -3.58 -4.43
N VAL A 36 -13.10 -4.89 -4.54
CA VAL A 36 -13.54 -5.79 -3.48
C VAL A 36 -12.32 -6.58 -3.03
N PHE A 37 -12.09 -6.65 -1.73
CA PHE A 37 -10.96 -7.36 -1.13
C PHE A 37 -11.34 -8.83 -0.82
N PRO A 38 -10.38 -9.76 -0.94
CA PRO A 38 -8.96 -9.57 -1.28
C PRO A 38 -8.75 -9.24 -2.76
N ARG A 39 -7.82 -8.31 -3.04
CA ARG A 39 -7.45 -7.96 -4.41
C ARG A 39 -5.94 -7.81 -4.56
N ASP A 40 -5.41 -8.12 -5.73
CA ASP A 40 -3.99 -7.90 -6.02
C ASP A 40 -3.68 -6.45 -6.38
N LYS A 41 -2.44 -6.05 -6.15
CA LYS A 41 -1.88 -4.75 -6.52
C LYS A 41 -0.41 -4.91 -6.86
N CYS A 42 0.02 -4.46 -8.02
CA CYS A 42 1.43 -4.48 -8.41
C CYS A 42 2.30 -3.75 -7.37
N CYS A 43 3.26 -4.47 -6.80
CA CYS A 43 4.19 -4.03 -5.78
C CYS A 43 5.36 -5.04 -5.72
N GLY A 44 6.49 -4.67 -5.10
CA GLY A 44 7.58 -5.60 -4.83
C GLY A 44 7.33 -6.53 -3.63
N ASP A 45 6.21 -6.34 -2.92
CA ASP A 45 5.79 -7.17 -1.78
C ASP A 45 6.75 -7.17 -0.57
N GLY A 46 7.86 -6.44 -0.66
CA GLY A 46 8.84 -6.31 0.42
C GLY A 46 8.46 -5.25 1.45
N LEU A 47 8.59 -5.59 2.71
CA LEU A 47 8.38 -4.72 3.86
C LEU A 47 9.70 -4.43 4.55
N THR A 48 9.99 -3.15 4.74
CA THR A 48 11.15 -2.69 5.52
C THR A 48 10.86 -2.72 7.02
N THR A 49 11.91 -2.62 7.83
CA THR A 49 11.78 -2.49 9.29
C THR A 49 10.82 -1.39 9.71
N LEU A 50 10.86 -0.23 9.04
CA LEU A 50 9.95 0.88 9.34
C LEU A 50 8.50 0.50 9.01
N ALA A 51 8.26 -0.10 7.84
CA ALA A 51 6.92 -0.55 7.47
C ALA A 51 6.36 -1.57 8.47
N LEU A 52 7.17 -2.53 8.93
CA LEU A 52 6.78 -3.52 9.92
C LEU A 52 6.40 -2.87 11.27
N ARG A 53 7.17 -1.87 11.72
CA ARG A 53 6.86 -1.12 12.94
C ARG A 53 5.56 -0.33 12.83
N GLU A 54 5.33 0.33 11.70
CA GLU A 54 4.07 1.05 11.48
C GLU A 54 2.87 0.10 11.44
N LEU A 55 3.01 -1.07 10.83
CA LEU A 55 1.97 -2.10 10.86
C LEU A 55 1.69 -2.60 12.29
N GLU A 56 2.74 -2.78 13.09
CA GLU A 56 2.62 -3.15 14.49
C GLU A 56 1.92 -2.06 15.32
N HIS A 57 2.26 -0.78 15.11
CA HIS A 57 1.57 0.36 15.74
C HIS A 57 0.08 0.41 15.38
N LEU A 58 -0.26 0.02 14.17
CA LEU A 58 -1.66 -0.13 13.76
C LEU A 58 -2.35 -1.34 14.43
N GLY A 59 -1.58 -2.24 15.04
CA GLY A 59 -2.09 -3.46 15.68
C GLY A 59 -2.09 -4.67 14.76
N LEU A 60 -1.51 -4.56 13.56
CA LEU A 60 -1.27 -5.69 12.69
C LEU A 60 0.05 -6.34 13.09
N ARG A 61 -0.04 -7.54 13.66
CA ARG A 61 1.14 -8.36 13.90
C ARG A 61 1.31 -9.31 12.73
N PRO A 62 2.53 -9.48 12.21
CA PRO A 62 2.79 -10.48 11.18
C PRO A 62 2.24 -11.83 11.63
N ALA A 63 1.41 -12.45 10.83
CA ALA A 63 1.12 -13.85 10.97
C ALA A 63 2.42 -14.59 10.66
N THR A 64 3.11 -15.08 11.68
CA THR A 64 4.45 -15.67 11.60
C THR A 64 4.55 -16.81 10.58
N ASP A 65 3.41 -17.41 10.22
CA ASP A 65 3.35 -18.58 9.34
C ASP A 65 3.08 -18.25 7.86
N SER A 66 2.60 -17.04 7.54
CA SER A 66 2.24 -16.65 6.16
C SER A 66 3.22 -15.64 5.51
N TRP A 67 4.03 -14.96 6.31
CA TRP A 67 4.95 -13.94 5.80
C TRP A 67 6.38 -14.48 5.75
N THR A 68 7.03 -14.36 4.61
CA THR A 68 8.40 -14.80 4.46
C THR A 68 9.35 -13.80 5.11
N THR A 69 10.10 -14.23 6.13
CA THR A 69 11.14 -13.41 6.77
C THR A 69 12.38 -13.39 5.89
N VAL A 70 12.89 -12.19 5.61
CA VAL A 70 14.17 -11.99 4.91
C VAL A 70 15.29 -11.95 5.95
N GLN A 71 16.29 -12.81 5.78
CA GLN A 71 17.47 -12.88 6.65
C GLN A 71 18.71 -12.28 5.99
N ASP A 72 18.79 -12.39 4.68
CA ASP A 72 19.95 -11.97 3.91
C ASP A 72 19.53 -11.09 2.73
N VAL A 73 20.28 -10.01 2.53
CA VAL A 73 20.12 -9.09 1.40
C VAL A 73 21.41 -9.09 0.58
N PHE A 74 21.28 -9.31 -0.70
CA PHE A 74 22.39 -9.27 -1.64
C PHE A 74 22.22 -8.12 -2.61
N LEU A 75 23.28 -7.36 -2.80
CA LEU A 75 23.35 -6.28 -3.79
C LEU A 75 24.38 -6.64 -4.85
N ARG A 76 24.05 -6.48 -6.11
CA ARG A 76 25.02 -6.64 -7.21
C ARG A 76 25.15 -5.34 -8.00
N SER A 77 26.36 -4.87 -8.12
CA SER A 77 26.71 -3.68 -8.91
C SER A 77 26.77 -3.97 -10.41
N PRO A 78 26.75 -2.94 -11.28
CA PRO A 78 26.93 -3.11 -12.72
C PRO A 78 28.27 -3.72 -13.13
N SER A 79 29.31 -3.65 -12.28
CA SER A 79 30.60 -4.30 -12.49
C SER A 79 30.62 -5.78 -12.08
N GLY A 80 29.49 -6.33 -11.61
CA GLY A 80 29.38 -7.71 -11.14
C GLY A 80 29.83 -7.92 -9.69
N ARG A 81 30.29 -6.87 -8.98
CA ARG A 81 30.63 -6.98 -7.55
C ARG A 81 29.38 -7.23 -6.72
N GLU A 82 29.43 -8.25 -5.89
CA GLU A 82 28.36 -8.61 -4.96
C GLU A 82 28.70 -8.19 -3.53
N VAL A 83 27.71 -7.69 -2.81
CA VAL A 83 27.79 -7.36 -1.38
C VAL A 83 26.68 -8.11 -0.67
N HIS A 84 27.04 -8.84 0.37
CA HIS A 84 26.14 -9.55 1.25
C HIS A 84 25.91 -8.71 2.52
N LEU A 85 24.65 -8.40 2.80
CA LEU A 85 24.22 -7.68 4.00
C LEU A 85 23.35 -8.64 4.83
N LYS A 86 23.96 -9.23 5.84
CA LYS A 86 23.23 -10.06 6.80
C LYS A 86 22.38 -9.18 7.70
N LEU A 87 21.07 -9.44 7.77
CA LEU A 87 20.19 -8.76 8.70
C LEU A 87 20.35 -9.37 10.10
N PRO A 88 20.12 -8.55 11.17
CA PRO A 88 20.19 -9.07 12.53
C PRO A 88 19.14 -10.16 12.77
N ASP A 89 19.54 -11.25 13.42
CA ASP A 89 18.71 -12.43 13.66
C ASP A 89 18.17 -12.57 15.11
N HIS A 90 18.55 -11.66 15.99
CA HIS A 90 18.37 -11.83 17.45
C HIS A 90 17.40 -10.83 18.13
N ARG A 91 16.78 -9.91 17.39
CA ARG A 91 15.92 -8.85 17.97
C ARG A 91 14.61 -8.60 17.24
N GLY A 92 14.10 -9.57 16.50
CA GLY A 92 12.85 -9.47 15.77
C GLY A 92 13.02 -9.47 14.26
N GLN A 93 11.92 -9.15 13.57
CA GLN A 93 11.87 -9.18 12.11
C GLN A 93 12.30 -7.81 11.54
N TYR A 94 13.32 -7.79 10.70
CA TYR A 94 13.85 -6.57 10.07
C TYR A 94 13.35 -6.34 8.66
N ALA A 95 13.01 -7.42 7.96
CA ALA A 95 12.39 -7.37 6.65
C ALA A 95 11.49 -8.59 6.46
N ALA A 96 10.42 -8.42 5.71
CA ALA A 96 9.50 -9.47 5.36
C ALA A 96 9.02 -9.32 3.92
N VAL A 97 8.54 -10.40 3.36
CA VAL A 97 7.85 -10.39 2.07
C VAL A 97 6.45 -10.96 2.27
N VAL A 98 5.46 -10.22 1.79
CA VAL A 98 4.06 -10.60 1.84
C VAL A 98 3.35 -10.11 0.59
N LYS A 99 2.57 -10.96 -0.04
CA LYS A 99 1.79 -10.55 -1.22
C LYS A 99 0.79 -9.47 -0.85
N ARG A 100 0.66 -8.47 -1.73
CA ARG A 100 -0.29 -7.38 -1.52
C ARG A 100 -1.75 -7.84 -1.41
N ILE A 101 -2.09 -8.97 -2.02
CA ILE A 101 -3.42 -9.56 -1.87
C ILE A 101 -3.70 -9.97 -0.41
N GLU A 102 -2.70 -10.43 0.31
CA GLU A 102 -2.78 -10.85 1.72
C GLU A 102 -2.68 -9.62 2.65
N LEU A 103 -1.63 -8.82 2.51
CA LEU A 103 -1.40 -7.64 3.34
C LEU A 103 -2.56 -6.66 3.32
N ASP A 104 -3.07 -6.35 2.13
CA ASP A 104 -4.13 -5.36 2.00
C ASP A 104 -5.45 -5.89 2.58
N ASP A 105 -5.76 -7.18 2.43
CA ASP A 105 -6.93 -7.81 3.04
C ASP A 105 -6.86 -7.84 4.57
N GLU A 106 -5.69 -8.17 5.13
CA GLU A 106 -5.46 -8.12 6.58
C GLU A 106 -5.64 -6.71 7.14
N LEU A 107 -5.14 -5.69 6.44
CA LEU A 107 -5.33 -4.29 6.83
C LEU A 107 -6.80 -3.85 6.77
N VAL A 108 -7.52 -4.27 5.74
CA VAL A 108 -8.98 -4.01 5.63
C VAL A 108 -9.73 -4.67 6.79
N ARG A 109 -9.44 -5.94 7.10
CA ARG A 109 -10.03 -6.63 8.24
C ARG A 109 -9.71 -5.94 9.57
N LEU A 110 -8.47 -5.50 9.74
CA LEU A 110 -8.05 -4.77 10.93
C LEU A 110 -8.85 -3.46 11.07
N ALA A 111 -9.00 -2.68 9.97
CA ALA A 111 -9.78 -1.45 9.98
C ALA A 111 -11.25 -1.70 10.30
N LEU A 112 -11.87 -2.72 9.71
CA LEU A 112 -13.24 -3.14 10.04
C LEU A 112 -13.39 -3.50 11.53
N ASN A 113 -12.43 -4.22 12.09
CA ASN A 113 -12.43 -4.61 13.51
C ASN A 113 -12.28 -3.43 14.47
N THR A 114 -11.73 -2.30 14.01
CA THR A 114 -11.70 -1.04 14.79
C THR A 114 -12.99 -0.22 14.69
N GLY A 115 -13.98 -0.69 13.93
CA GLY A 115 -15.26 -0.02 13.75
C GLY A 115 -15.30 0.97 12.57
N VAL A 116 -14.28 0.96 11.69
CA VAL A 116 -14.30 1.77 10.46
C VAL A 116 -15.34 1.21 9.49
N GLU A 117 -16.17 2.08 8.92
CA GLU A 117 -17.07 1.72 7.82
C GLU A 117 -16.29 1.69 6.51
N ILE A 118 -16.20 0.51 5.86
CA ILE A 118 -15.54 0.35 4.56
C ILE A 118 -16.56 -0.11 3.53
N GLN A 119 -16.77 0.72 2.51
CA GLN A 119 -17.66 0.44 1.38
C GLN A 119 -16.81 0.05 0.16
N GLN A 120 -16.82 -1.25 -0.16
CA GLN A 120 -16.09 -1.84 -1.28
C GLN A 120 -16.91 -1.85 -2.56
N GLY A 121 -16.26 -1.88 -3.72
CA GLY A 121 -16.90 -1.85 -5.02
C GLY A 121 -17.45 -0.47 -5.41
N LEU A 122 -17.10 0.58 -4.66
CA LEU A 122 -17.57 1.95 -4.88
C LEU A 122 -16.43 2.85 -5.38
N ALA A 123 -16.55 3.29 -6.61
CA ALA A 123 -15.57 4.16 -7.23
C ALA A 123 -15.92 5.64 -7.05
N PHE A 124 -14.91 6.43 -6.71
CA PHE A 124 -14.95 7.90 -6.76
C PHE A 124 -15.28 8.39 -8.18
N SER A 125 -16.09 9.42 -8.29
CA SER A 125 -16.44 10.07 -9.55
C SER A 125 -16.03 11.55 -9.55
N GLN A 126 -16.52 12.34 -8.59
CA GLN A 126 -16.30 13.77 -8.52
C GLN A 126 -16.13 14.25 -7.07
N ILE A 127 -15.51 15.41 -6.91
CA ILE A 127 -15.38 16.13 -5.65
C ILE A 127 -15.78 17.58 -5.86
N GLU A 128 -16.64 18.06 -4.98
CA GLU A 128 -16.98 19.49 -4.83
C GLU A 128 -16.48 19.95 -3.46
N VAL A 129 -15.54 20.88 -3.45
CA VAL A 129 -14.99 21.46 -2.23
C VAL A 129 -15.88 22.62 -1.81
N THR A 130 -16.29 22.65 -0.55
CA THR A 130 -17.15 23.67 0.04
C THR A 130 -16.46 24.34 1.23
N PRO A 131 -16.92 25.50 1.72
CA PRO A 131 -16.36 26.14 2.92
C PRO A 131 -16.46 25.28 4.20
N ARG A 132 -17.30 24.23 4.20
CA ARG A 132 -17.54 23.36 5.37
C ARG A 132 -16.99 21.95 5.20
N GLY A 133 -16.27 21.65 4.11
CA GLY A 133 -15.74 20.33 3.79
C GLY A 133 -15.84 20.00 2.31
N ALA A 134 -16.33 18.82 1.98
CA ALA A 134 -16.48 18.38 0.60
C ALA A 134 -17.69 17.49 0.40
N GLN A 135 -18.22 17.49 -0.82
CA GLN A 135 -19.20 16.53 -1.30
C GLN A 135 -18.56 15.65 -2.35
N ILE A 136 -18.63 14.36 -2.13
CA ILE A 136 -18.05 13.34 -3.03
C ILE A 136 -19.17 12.61 -3.73
N SER A 137 -19.12 12.59 -5.07
CA SER A 137 -20.00 11.77 -5.90
C SER A 137 -19.33 10.44 -6.23
N LEU A 138 -20.10 9.37 -6.20
CA LEU A 138 -19.67 8.02 -6.56
C LEU A 138 -20.21 7.66 -7.94
N GLN A 139 -19.61 6.64 -8.58
CA GLN A 139 -20.05 6.20 -9.91
C GLN A 139 -21.45 5.58 -9.92
N ASP A 140 -21.95 5.09 -8.79
CA ASP A 140 -23.33 4.57 -8.64
C ASP A 140 -24.37 5.68 -8.41
N GLY A 141 -23.98 6.96 -8.49
CA GLY A 141 -24.85 8.12 -8.31
C GLY A 141 -25.07 8.55 -6.84
N LYS A 142 -24.55 7.81 -5.87
CA LYS A 142 -24.61 8.21 -4.46
C LYS A 142 -23.66 9.35 -4.16
N THR A 143 -23.95 10.07 -3.08
CA THR A 143 -23.12 11.18 -2.59
C THR A 143 -22.80 11.03 -1.10
N ILE A 144 -21.59 11.45 -0.72
CA ILE A 144 -21.09 11.47 0.65
C ILE A 144 -20.66 12.90 0.98
N ALA A 145 -21.19 13.46 2.07
CA ALA A 145 -20.73 14.72 2.60
C ALA A 145 -19.73 14.47 3.74
N THR A 146 -18.63 15.21 3.75
CA THR A 146 -17.56 15.03 4.74
C THR A 146 -16.87 16.33 5.07
N LYS A 147 -16.29 16.43 6.28
CA LYS A 147 -15.48 17.59 6.68
C LYS A 147 -14.08 17.54 6.03
N HIS A 148 -13.50 16.33 5.93
CA HIS A 148 -12.16 16.11 5.41
C HIS A 148 -12.15 14.96 4.43
N VAL A 149 -11.30 15.05 3.40
CA VAL A 149 -11.06 13.99 2.43
C VAL A 149 -9.58 13.58 2.48
N VAL A 150 -9.32 12.29 2.61
CA VAL A 150 -8.00 11.70 2.46
C VAL A 150 -7.95 10.95 1.13
N ALA A 151 -7.16 11.46 0.18
CA ALA A 151 -6.92 10.80 -1.10
C ALA A 151 -5.82 9.75 -0.94
N ALA A 152 -6.21 8.49 -0.69
CA ALA A 152 -5.34 7.33 -0.56
C ALA A 152 -5.51 6.35 -1.74
N ASP A 153 -5.95 6.85 -2.89
CA ASP A 153 -6.39 6.14 -4.09
C ASP A 153 -5.24 5.77 -5.04
N GLY A 154 -4.01 5.88 -4.56
CA GLY A 154 -2.80 5.38 -5.19
C GLY A 154 -2.20 6.31 -6.24
N MET A 155 -1.24 5.78 -7.00
CA MET A 155 -0.40 6.56 -7.93
C MET A 155 -1.23 7.33 -8.97
N TRP A 156 -2.29 6.74 -9.49
CA TRP A 156 -3.14 7.33 -10.53
C TRP A 156 -4.33 8.11 -9.98
N SER A 157 -4.28 8.49 -8.73
CA SER A 157 -5.32 9.16 -7.94
C SER A 157 -6.33 9.96 -8.77
N PRO A 158 -7.57 9.50 -8.94
CA PRO A 158 -8.64 10.29 -9.53
C PRO A 158 -9.01 11.52 -8.68
N VAL A 159 -8.90 11.44 -7.35
CA VAL A 159 -9.14 12.59 -6.46
C VAL A 159 -8.13 13.70 -6.75
N ARG A 160 -6.83 13.37 -6.81
CA ARG A 160 -5.78 14.34 -7.12
C ARG A 160 -5.98 15.00 -8.49
N LYS A 161 -6.43 14.22 -9.48
CA LYS A 161 -6.75 14.74 -10.82
C LYS A 161 -7.94 15.70 -10.80
N ALA A 162 -9.00 15.32 -10.09
CA ALA A 162 -10.21 16.14 -9.97
C ALA A 162 -9.95 17.47 -9.26
N LEU A 163 -8.98 17.52 -8.35
CA LEU A 163 -8.53 18.74 -7.67
C LEU A 163 -7.52 19.58 -8.47
N GLY A 164 -7.17 19.17 -9.69
CA GLY A 164 -6.18 19.88 -10.50
C GLY A 164 -4.74 19.80 -9.99
N CYS A 165 -4.45 18.91 -9.03
CA CYS A 165 -3.14 18.77 -8.40
C CYS A 165 -2.20 17.81 -9.17
N THR A 166 -2.54 17.45 -10.40
CA THR A 166 -1.69 16.59 -11.24
C THR A 166 -1.21 17.43 -12.44
N PRO A 167 0.11 17.50 -12.71
CA PRO A 167 0.62 18.13 -13.91
C PRO A 167 0.02 17.50 -15.17
N THR A 168 -0.28 18.33 -16.17
CA THR A 168 -0.81 17.83 -17.43
C THR A 168 0.17 16.86 -18.08
N GLY A 169 -0.33 15.70 -18.49
CA GLY A 169 0.48 14.64 -19.14
C GLY A 169 1.37 13.83 -18.19
N TYR A 170 1.32 14.05 -16.87
CA TYR A 170 2.10 13.27 -15.92
C TYR A 170 1.70 11.78 -15.94
N ARG A 171 2.67 10.93 -16.24
CA ARG A 171 2.51 9.48 -16.32
C ARG A 171 3.35 8.71 -15.28
N GLY A 172 4.01 9.43 -14.37
CA GLY A 172 5.01 8.89 -13.45
C GLY A 172 6.42 8.96 -14.05
N ASP A 173 7.42 9.12 -13.18
CA ASP A 173 8.82 9.18 -13.60
C ASP A 173 9.42 7.77 -13.70
N TRP A 174 8.82 6.80 -13.00
CA TRP A 174 9.28 5.43 -12.91
C TRP A 174 8.14 4.45 -13.13
N HIS A 175 8.45 3.36 -13.82
CA HIS A 175 7.54 2.23 -14.02
C HIS A 175 8.15 0.98 -13.42
N ALA A 176 7.31 0.16 -12.78
CA ALA A 176 7.70 -1.13 -12.25
C ALA A 176 6.88 -2.25 -12.88
N PHE A 177 7.53 -3.35 -13.14
CA PHE A 177 6.92 -4.60 -13.56
C PHE A 177 7.17 -5.66 -12.48
N ARG A 178 6.17 -6.47 -12.17
CA ARG A 178 6.27 -7.58 -11.23
C ARG A 178 5.81 -8.87 -11.89
N GLN A 179 6.55 -9.93 -11.60
CA GLN A 179 6.20 -11.30 -11.99
C GLN A 179 6.51 -12.27 -10.85
N TYR A 180 5.64 -13.23 -10.62
CA TYR A 180 5.92 -14.37 -9.76
C TYR A 180 6.45 -15.53 -10.59
N VAL A 181 7.54 -16.11 -10.16
CA VAL A 181 8.20 -17.23 -10.84
C VAL A 181 8.47 -18.36 -9.84
N LYS A 182 8.44 -19.61 -10.32
CA LYS A 182 8.96 -20.74 -9.55
C LYS A 182 10.46 -20.83 -9.78
N ALA A 183 11.23 -20.89 -8.72
CA ALA A 183 12.68 -21.04 -8.79
C ALA A 183 13.17 -21.91 -7.64
N ASP A 184 14.05 -22.88 -7.95
CA ASP A 184 14.56 -23.86 -6.99
C ASP A 184 16.04 -23.59 -6.60
N GLY A 185 16.62 -22.51 -7.11
CA GLY A 185 18.01 -22.13 -6.83
C GLY A 185 18.20 -21.52 -5.43
N ALA A 186 19.41 -21.59 -4.88
CA ALA A 186 19.75 -21.00 -3.60
C ALA A 186 19.41 -19.50 -3.55
N ARG A 187 19.62 -18.76 -4.64
CA ARG A 187 19.31 -17.33 -4.75
C ARG A 187 17.82 -16.99 -4.62
N SER A 188 16.91 -17.95 -4.83
CA SER A 188 15.47 -17.73 -4.68
C SER A 188 15.00 -17.61 -3.24
N ARG A 189 15.86 -17.93 -2.28
CA ARG A 189 15.57 -17.86 -0.83
C ARG A 189 15.95 -16.53 -0.20
N ASP A 190 16.70 -15.70 -0.95
CA ASP A 190 17.26 -14.45 -0.46
C ASP A 190 16.66 -13.25 -1.19
N LEU A 191 16.77 -12.08 -0.56
CA LEU A 191 16.46 -10.83 -1.22
C LEU A 191 17.66 -10.37 -2.05
N TRP A 192 17.45 -10.24 -3.34
CA TRP A 192 18.45 -9.78 -4.28
C TRP A 192 18.05 -8.46 -4.92
N VAL A 193 19.02 -7.55 -5.07
CA VAL A 193 18.89 -6.33 -5.87
C VAL A 193 20.04 -6.27 -6.86
N TRP A 194 19.72 -6.16 -8.13
CA TRP A 194 20.68 -6.03 -9.23
C TRP A 194 20.61 -4.66 -9.86
N PHE A 195 21.74 -4.00 -9.94
CA PHE A 195 21.95 -2.80 -10.71
C PHE A 195 22.67 -3.19 -12.00
N GLU A 196 21.94 -3.32 -13.08
CA GLU A 196 22.49 -3.69 -14.38
C GLU A 196 22.80 -2.41 -15.18
N LYS A 197 23.93 -2.42 -15.91
CA LYS A 197 24.43 -1.25 -16.64
C LYS A 197 23.37 -0.65 -17.59
N ASP A 198 22.64 -1.52 -18.28
CA ASP A 198 21.67 -1.14 -19.30
C ASP A 198 20.31 -0.70 -18.70
N LEU A 199 20.10 -0.91 -17.39
CA LEU A 199 18.89 -0.52 -16.68
C LEU A 199 19.05 0.73 -15.82
N LEU A 200 20.30 1.18 -15.59
CA LEU A 200 20.52 2.37 -14.76
C LEU A 200 19.79 3.61 -15.32
N PRO A 201 19.15 4.41 -14.46
CA PRO A 201 19.11 4.36 -12.99
C PRO A 201 18.07 3.37 -12.40
N GLY A 202 17.41 2.56 -13.22
CA GLY A 202 16.55 1.47 -12.78
C GLY A 202 17.33 0.30 -12.18
N TYR A 203 16.62 -0.66 -11.61
CA TYR A 203 17.18 -1.86 -11.02
C TYR A 203 16.17 -3.01 -11.03
N VAL A 204 16.68 -4.24 -10.82
CA VAL A 204 15.86 -5.45 -10.68
C VAL A 204 15.96 -5.93 -9.25
N TRP A 205 14.87 -6.46 -8.71
CA TRP A 205 14.90 -7.17 -7.44
C TRP A 205 14.21 -8.53 -7.54
N SER A 206 14.61 -9.44 -6.66
CA SER A 206 13.95 -10.71 -6.42
C SER A 206 13.70 -10.87 -4.94
N PHE A 207 12.47 -11.19 -4.59
CA PHE A 207 12.06 -11.43 -3.21
C PHE A 207 11.65 -12.90 -3.06
N PRO A 208 12.04 -13.57 -1.95
CA PRO A 208 11.52 -14.88 -1.62
C PRO A 208 10.05 -14.80 -1.24
N LEU A 209 9.27 -15.82 -1.64
CA LEU A 209 7.84 -15.92 -1.34
C LEU A 209 7.52 -17.33 -0.83
#